data_bdd528f0c90f0307d2ffc873f1501bac
#
_entry.id   bdd528f0c90f0307d2ffc873f1501bac
#
_cell.length_a   1.000
_cell.length_b   1.000
_cell.length_c   1.000
_cell.angle_alpha   90.00
_cell.angle_beta   90.00
_cell.angle_gamma   90.00
#
_symmetry.space_group_name_H-M   'P 1'
#
loop_
_entity.id
_entity.type
_entity.pdbx_description
1 polymer ?
#
loop_
_entity_poly.entity_id
_entity_poly.type
_entity_poly.pdbx_seq_one_letter_code
_entity_poly.pdbx_strand_id
1 'polypeptide(L)'
;MIDPFGRDISYLRVSVTDRCDFRCTYCMSEDMAFLPKKDVLSLEELERLCNVFVKLGVKKLRLTGGEPLVRKNIMNLIRNLGHHLDTGDLEELTLTTNGTQLHKYAMELFDCGVRRVNISIDTLDPKKFTEITRWGKLE
;
A
#
# COMPACT_ATOMS: atom_id res chain seq x y z
N MET A 1 2.32 -9.26 -19.33
CA MET A 1 2.69 -10.66 -18.93
C MET A 1 1.45 -11.53 -19.08
N ILE A 2 1.55 -12.63 -19.86
CA ILE A 2 0.37 -13.48 -20.15
C ILE A 2 0.40 -14.71 -19.24
N ASP A 3 -0.71 -15.01 -18.57
CA ASP A 3 -0.84 -16.17 -17.71
C ASP A 3 -1.21 -17.44 -18.54
N PRO A 4 -1.23 -18.66 -17.94
CA PRO A 4 -1.57 -19.90 -18.62
C PRO A 4 -2.99 -19.92 -19.22
N PHE A 5 -3.86 -18.98 -18.83
CA PHE A 5 -5.24 -18.84 -19.33
C PHE A 5 -5.38 -17.78 -20.44
N GLY A 6 -4.25 -17.20 -20.92
CA GLY A 6 -4.23 -16.18 -21.96
C GLY A 6 -4.58 -14.76 -21.49
N ARG A 7 -4.65 -14.51 -20.18
CA ARG A 7 -4.96 -13.17 -19.62
C ARG A 7 -3.70 -12.34 -19.53
N ASP A 8 -3.77 -11.08 -19.94
CA ASP A 8 -2.67 -10.15 -19.73
C ASP A 8 -2.70 -9.63 -18.29
N ILE A 9 -1.64 -9.96 -17.54
CA ILE A 9 -1.43 -9.51 -16.16
C ILE A 9 -0.62 -8.20 -16.21
N SER A 10 -1.34 -7.08 -16.14
CA SER A 10 -0.79 -5.73 -16.17
C SER A 10 -0.92 -4.97 -14.84
N TYR A 11 -1.58 -5.57 -13.85
CA TYR A 11 -1.84 -4.99 -12.53
C TYR A 11 -1.32 -5.88 -11.41
N LEU A 12 -0.51 -5.28 -10.51
CA LEU A 12 0.07 -5.97 -9.36
C LEU A 12 -0.31 -5.26 -8.06
N ARG A 13 -0.73 -6.03 -7.07
CA ARG A 13 -0.88 -5.57 -5.67
C ARG A 13 0.34 -6.06 -4.88
N VAL A 14 0.96 -5.13 -4.15
CA VAL A 14 2.17 -5.39 -3.37
C VAL A 14 1.89 -5.11 -1.90
N SER A 15 1.89 -6.14 -1.07
CA SER A 15 1.82 -5.97 0.38
C SER A 15 3.20 -5.56 0.89
N VAL A 16 3.30 -4.35 1.45
CA VAL A 16 4.58 -3.79 1.92
C VAL A 16 4.80 -4.00 3.41
N THR A 17 3.77 -4.40 4.16
CA THR A 17 3.85 -4.65 5.60
C THR A 17 2.67 -5.48 6.08
N ASP A 18 2.86 -6.26 7.13
CA ASP A 18 1.80 -6.92 7.89
C ASP A 18 1.23 -6.04 9.01
N ARG A 19 1.90 -4.89 9.32
CA ARG A 19 1.55 -4.01 10.44
C ARG A 19 0.47 -3.01 10.04
N CYS A 20 -0.38 -2.69 11.01
CA CYS A 20 -1.43 -1.68 10.89
C CYS A 20 -1.55 -0.92 12.20
N ASP A 21 -1.98 0.33 12.14
CA ASP A 21 -2.31 1.17 13.28
C ASP A 21 -3.77 1.01 13.75
N PHE A 22 -4.58 0.20 13.02
CA PHE A 22 -5.91 -0.24 13.45
C PHE A 22 -5.91 -1.72 13.85
N ARG A 23 -6.97 -2.13 14.56
CA ARG A 23 -7.30 -3.52 14.90
C ARG A 23 -8.75 -3.82 14.53
N CYS A 24 -9.08 -3.63 13.26
CA CYS A 24 -10.44 -3.85 12.77
C CYS A 24 -10.93 -5.25 13.13
N THR A 25 -12.16 -5.32 13.67
CA THR A 25 -12.76 -6.52 14.24
C THR A 25 -12.80 -7.71 13.28
N TYR A 26 -12.91 -7.43 12.00
CA TYR A 26 -12.96 -8.43 10.91
C TYR A 26 -11.60 -8.75 10.29
N CYS A 27 -10.52 -8.04 10.69
CA CYS A 27 -9.22 -8.13 10.01
C CYS A 27 -8.12 -8.67 10.92
N MET A 28 -7.89 -8.05 12.08
CA MET A 28 -6.80 -8.37 12.98
C MET A 28 -7.28 -8.47 14.43
N SER A 29 -6.80 -9.47 15.15
CA SER A 29 -6.96 -9.52 16.60
C SER A 29 -6.12 -8.43 17.28
N GLU A 30 -6.50 -8.03 18.50
CA GLU A 30 -5.71 -7.05 19.27
C GLU A 30 -4.32 -7.57 19.60
N ASP A 31 -4.22 -8.87 19.89
CA ASP A 31 -2.99 -9.58 20.23
C ASP A 31 -2.27 -10.18 19.00
N MET A 32 -2.44 -9.55 17.83
CA MET A 32 -1.84 -10.06 16.59
C MET A 32 -0.33 -10.13 16.69
N ALA A 33 0.23 -11.32 16.46
CA ALA A 33 1.66 -11.52 16.30
C ALA A 33 2.09 -11.20 14.87
N PHE A 34 3.00 -10.25 14.73
CA PHE A 34 3.56 -9.86 13.43
C PHE A 34 4.82 -10.65 13.13
N LEU A 35 5.11 -10.81 11.84
CA LEU A 35 6.35 -11.43 11.41
C LEU A 35 7.58 -10.67 11.93
N PRO A 36 8.65 -11.38 12.32
CA PRO A 36 9.93 -10.75 12.59
C PRO A 36 10.42 -9.96 11.37
N LYS A 37 11.14 -8.86 11.59
CA LYS A 37 11.64 -8.02 10.49
C LYS A 37 12.46 -8.78 9.45
N LYS A 38 13.19 -9.83 9.88
CA LYS A 38 14.01 -10.68 9.00
C LYS A 38 13.20 -11.53 8.03
N ASP A 39 11.92 -11.75 8.33
CA ASP A 39 11.01 -12.59 7.54
C ASP A 39 10.09 -11.74 6.64
N VAL A 40 10.27 -10.41 6.66
CA VAL A 40 9.55 -9.45 5.81
C VAL A 40 10.55 -8.80 4.87
N LEU A 41 10.22 -8.75 3.57
CA LEU A 41 11.08 -8.11 2.57
C LEU A 41 11.44 -6.69 2.96
N SER A 42 12.71 -6.32 2.77
CA SER A 42 13.17 -4.94 2.88
C SER A 42 12.53 -4.05 1.80
N LEU A 43 12.64 -2.73 1.93
CA LEU A 43 12.14 -1.83 0.89
C LEU A 43 12.92 -1.97 -0.41
N GLU A 44 14.21 -2.25 -0.33
CA GLU A 44 15.12 -2.47 -1.46
C GLU A 44 14.78 -3.78 -2.20
N GLU A 45 14.40 -4.83 -1.46
CA GLU A 45 13.95 -6.10 -2.06
C GLU A 45 12.59 -5.92 -2.72
N LEU A 46 11.66 -5.19 -2.09
CA LEU A 46 10.36 -4.84 -2.67
C LEU A 46 10.52 -4.00 -3.94
N GLU A 47 11.41 -3.02 -3.94
CA GLU A 47 11.73 -2.21 -5.11
C GLU A 47 12.27 -3.08 -6.26
N ARG A 48 13.25 -3.95 -5.96
CA ARG A 48 13.79 -4.89 -6.96
C ARG A 48 12.70 -5.77 -7.54
N LEU A 49 11.82 -6.30 -6.71
CA LEU A 49 10.71 -7.14 -7.14
C LEU A 49 9.76 -6.35 -8.06
N CYS A 50 9.34 -5.15 -7.66
CA CYS A 50 8.48 -4.29 -8.46
C CYS A 50 9.12 -3.93 -9.81
N ASN A 51 10.41 -3.59 -9.82
CA ASN A 51 11.16 -3.30 -11.05
C ASN A 51 11.18 -4.47 -12.03
N VAL A 52 11.28 -5.71 -11.52
CA VAL A 52 11.18 -6.91 -12.36
C VAL A 52 9.80 -7.03 -12.96
N PHE A 53 8.74 -6.85 -12.18
CA PHE A 53 7.37 -6.93 -12.71
C PHE A 53 7.02 -5.82 -13.69
N VAL A 54 7.51 -4.61 -13.49
CA VAL A 54 7.37 -3.52 -14.47
C VAL A 54 8.05 -3.89 -15.79
N LYS A 55 9.27 -4.43 -15.76
CA LYS A 55 9.97 -4.94 -16.96
C LYS A 55 9.24 -6.08 -17.65
N LEU A 56 8.47 -6.88 -16.90
CA LEU A 56 7.63 -7.96 -17.44
C LEU A 56 6.28 -7.46 -17.99
N GLY A 57 6.02 -6.15 -17.96
CA GLY A 57 4.83 -5.54 -18.56
C GLY A 57 3.72 -5.19 -17.56
N VAL A 58 3.97 -5.22 -16.27
CA VAL A 58 3.03 -4.64 -15.27
C VAL A 58 2.99 -3.14 -15.46
N LYS A 59 1.78 -2.59 -15.62
CA LYS A 59 1.52 -1.17 -15.86
C LYS A 59 0.92 -0.44 -14.66
N LYS A 60 0.38 -1.18 -13.69
CA LYS A 60 -0.26 -0.62 -12.50
C LYS A 60 0.25 -1.31 -11.25
N LEU A 61 0.75 -0.53 -10.30
CA LEU A 61 1.15 -0.99 -8.97
C LEU A 61 0.22 -0.41 -7.92
N ARG A 62 -0.26 -1.26 -7.01
CA ARG A 62 -0.98 -0.84 -5.82
C ARG A 62 -0.29 -1.34 -4.57
N LEU A 63 0.18 -0.41 -3.76
CA LEU A 63 0.75 -0.72 -2.46
C LEU A 63 -0.37 -0.98 -1.45
N THR A 64 -0.21 -2.05 -0.71
CA THR A 64 -1.16 -2.52 0.31
C THR A 64 -0.38 -3.04 1.52
N GLY A 65 -1.04 -3.81 2.36
CA GLY A 65 -0.46 -4.48 3.51
C GLY A 65 -1.47 -4.56 4.63
N GLY A 66 -1.02 -4.38 5.85
CA GLY A 66 -1.85 -3.83 6.92
C GLY A 66 -2.16 -2.38 6.55
N GLU A 67 -1.40 -1.42 7.09
CA GLU A 67 -1.45 -0.02 6.62
C GLU A 67 -0.09 0.33 5.98
N PRO A 68 -0.01 0.57 4.65
CA PRO A 68 1.27 0.81 3.99
C PRO A 68 2.01 2.04 4.52
N LEU A 69 1.29 3.09 4.91
CA LEU A 69 1.90 4.36 5.36
C LEU A 69 2.49 4.30 6.78
N VAL A 70 2.25 3.22 7.55
CA VAL A 70 2.94 3.02 8.83
C VAL A 70 4.32 2.38 8.66
N ARG A 71 4.63 1.83 7.48
CA ARG A 71 5.95 1.26 7.25
C ARG A 71 7.01 2.35 7.27
N LYS A 72 8.03 2.18 8.12
CA LYS A 72 9.14 3.13 8.22
C LYS A 72 9.81 3.32 6.86
N ASN A 73 10.04 4.56 6.47
CA ASN A 73 10.71 4.96 5.22
C ASN A 73 9.97 4.54 3.93
N ILE A 74 8.66 4.27 4.00
CA ILE A 74 7.87 3.84 2.84
C ILE A 74 7.96 4.84 1.68
N MET A 75 8.11 6.13 1.95
CA MET A 75 8.22 7.16 0.92
C MET A 75 9.47 6.98 0.03
N ASN A 76 10.54 6.35 0.52
CA ASN A 76 11.69 6.02 -0.32
C ASN A 76 11.31 5.04 -1.43
N LEU A 77 10.57 3.98 -1.07
CA LEU A 77 10.05 3.02 -2.05
C LEU A 77 9.11 3.71 -3.05
N ILE A 78 8.17 4.51 -2.55
CA ILE A 78 7.18 5.20 -3.40
C ILE A 78 7.86 6.16 -4.38
N ARG A 79 8.86 6.91 -3.93
CA ARG A 79 9.64 7.82 -4.77
C ARG A 79 10.38 7.06 -5.88
N ASN A 80 11.06 5.97 -5.50
CA ASN A 80 11.80 5.17 -6.47
C ASN A 80 10.87 4.52 -7.51
N LEU A 81 9.72 4.00 -7.09
CA LEU A 81 8.71 3.47 -8.02
C LEU A 81 8.07 4.57 -8.89
N GLY A 82 7.95 5.79 -8.37
CA GLY A 82 7.45 6.95 -9.10
C GLY A 82 8.26 7.30 -10.36
N HIS A 83 9.58 7.02 -10.36
CA HIS A 83 10.42 7.23 -11.54
C HIS A 83 9.94 6.44 -12.77
N HIS A 84 9.30 5.29 -12.57
CA HIS A 84 8.71 4.53 -13.69
C HIS A 84 7.48 5.21 -14.32
N LEU A 85 6.82 6.13 -13.60
CA LEU A 85 5.76 6.97 -14.16
C LEU A 85 6.35 8.03 -15.10
N ASP A 86 7.50 8.60 -14.73
CA ASP A 86 8.20 9.61 -15.53
C ASP A 86 8.75 9.02 -16.83
N THR A 87 9.20 7.76 -16.80
CA THR A 87 9.70 7.05 -17.98
C THR A 87 8.59 6.44 -18.85
N GLY A 88 7.37 6.37 -18.34
CA GLY A 88 6.24 5.72 -19.01
C GLY A 88 6.24 4.19 -18.94
N ASP A 89 7.15 3.59 -18.17
CA ASP A 89 7.18 2.14 -17.94
C ASP A 89 5.99 1.69 -17.07
N LEU A 90 5.56 2.54 -16.15
CA LEU A 90 4.37 2.40 -15.31
C LEU A 90 3.34 3.47 -15.67
N GLU A 91 2.07 3.10 -15.71
CA GLU A 91 0.95 4.01 -15.97
C GLU A 91 0.31 4.54 -14.68
N GLU A 92 0.33 3.74 -13.62
CA GLU A 92 -0.31 4.08 -12.35
C GLU A 92 0.42 3.50 -11.15
N LEU A 93 0.72 4.37 -10.18
CA LEU A 93 1.12 4.01 -8.83
C LEU A 93 0.05 4.50 -7.85
N THR A 94 -0.53 3.58 -7.10
CA THR A 94 -1.60 3.87 -6.14
C THR A 94 -1.40 3.09 -4.85
N LEU A 95 -2.18 3.42 -3.82
CA LEU A 95 -2.19 2.68 -2.57
C LEU A 95 -3.61 2.51 -2.02
N THR A 96 -3.78 1.49 -1.19
CA THR A 96 -4.95 1.33 -0.34
C THR A 96 -4.53 1.63 1.09
N THR A 97 -5.20 2.58 1.73
CA THR A 97 -4.86 3.09 3.07
C THR A 97 -6.11 3.24 3.91
N ASN A 98 -5.98 3.14 5.21
CA ASN A 98 -7.03 3.50 6.16
C ASN A 98 -7.17 5.03 6.36
N GLY A 99 -6.25 5.82 5.79
CA GLY A 99 -6.27 7.27 5.77
C GLY A 99 -5.59 7.96 6.97
N THR A 100 -5.27 7.26 8.05
CA THR A 100 -4.72 7.87 9.29
C THR A 100 -3.47 8.71 9.07
N GLN A 101 -2.60 8.27 8.16
CA GLN A 101 -1.34 8.95 7.86
C GLN A 101 -1.40 9.81 6.60
N LEU A 102 -2.57 9.84 5.92
CA LEU A 102 -2.66 10.46 4.60
C LEU A 102 -2.38 11.96 4.64
N HIS A 103 -2.89 12.68 5.65
CA HIS A 103 -2.65 14.12 5.82
C HIS A 103 -1.16 14.47 5.89
N LYS A 104 -0.35 13.58 6.47
CA LYS A 104 1.10 13.76 6.60
C LYS A 104 1.84 13.58 5.28
N TYR A 105 1.37 12.65 4.45
CA TYR A 105 2.10 12.23 3.24
C TYR A 105 1.47 12.69 1.93
N ALA A 106 0.30 13.34 1.96
CA ALA A 106 -0.47 13.66 0.77
C ALA A 106 0.32 14.43 -0.30
N MET A 107 1.04 15.48 0.11
CA MET A 107 1.85 16.28 -0.83
C MET A 107 3.02 15.48 -1.39
N GLU A 108 3.75 14.76 -0.54
CA GLU A 108 4.88 13.95 -0.98
C GLU A 108 4.44 12.81 -1.91
N LEU A 109 3.29 12.18 -1.62
CA LEU A 109 2.67 11.19 -2.52
C LEU A 109 2.36 11.80 -3.89
N PHE A 110 1.78 13.00 -3.89
CA PHE A 110 1.49 13.72 -5.13
C PHE A 110 2.76 14.03 -5.92
N ASP A 111 3.82 14.51 -5.27
CA ASP A 111 5.11 14.80 -5.89
C ASP A 111 5.78 13.54 -6.46
N CYS A 112 5.56 12.37 -5.86
CA CYS A 112 6.00 11.08 -6.37
C CYS A 112 5.13 10.51 -7.52
N GLY A 113 4.14 11.26 -8.01
CA GLY A 113 3.29 10.84 -9.12
C GLY A 113 2.04 10.03 -8.72
N VAL A 114 1.78 9.82 -7.44
CA VAL A 114 0.53 9.19 -6.99
C VAL A 114 -0.63 10.16 -7.20
N ARG A 115 -1.59 9.80 -8.08
CA ARG A 115 -2.75 10.64 -8.43
C ARG A 115 -4.06 10.08 -7.90
N ARG A 116 -4.04 8.86 -7.39
CA ARG A 116 -5.21 8.18 -6.84
C ARG A 116 -4.83 7.39 -5.60
N VAL A 117 -5.66 7.47 -4.59
CA VAL A 117 -5.60 6.62 -3.40
C VAL A 117 -6.95 5.97 -3.15
N ASN A 118 -6.96 4.76 -2.61
CA ASN A 118 -8.16 4.08 -2.15
C ASN A 118 -8.18 4.17 -0.62
N ILE A 119 -9.17 4.88 -0.07
CA ILE A 119 -9.35 4.97 1.37
C ILE A 119 -10.35 3.91 1.81
N SER A 120 -9.91 3.03 2.72
CA SER A 120 -10.75 2.02 3.34
C SER A 120 -11.45 2.65 4.54
N ILE A 121 -12.78 2.79 4.45
CA ILE A 121 -13.62 3.30 5.52
C ILE A 121 -14.95 2.54 5.53
N ASP A 122 -15.35 2.04 6.70
CA ASP A 122 -16.54 1.22 6.84
C ASP A 122 -17.78 2.05 7.23
N THR A 123 -17.58 3.19 7.88
CA THR A 123 -18.65 4.04 8.38
C THR A 123 -18.18 5.47 8.59
N LEU A 124 -19.11 6.42 8.46
CA LEU A 124 -18.91 7.84 8.83
C LEU A 124 -19.47 8.18 10.21
N ASP A 125 -20.01 7.20 10.94
CA ASP A 125 -20.43 7.36 12.33
C ASP A 125 -19.21 7.18 13.25
N PRO A 126 -18.81 8.20 14.04
CA PRO A 126 -17.60 8.14 14.88
C PRO A 126 -17.61 7.02 15.92
N LYS A 127 -18.79 6.69 16.48
CA LYS A 127 -18.89 5.61 17.48
C LYS A 127 -18.70 4.25 16.83
N LYS A 128 -19.42 3.98 15.72
CA LYS A 128 -19.26 2.75 14.94
C LYS A 128 -17.86 2.61 14.40
N PHE A 129 -17.25 3.70 13.97
CA PHE A 129 -15.87 3.69 13.48
C PHE A 129 -14.90 3.18 14.56
N THR A 130 -15.00 3.72 15.78
CA THR A 130 -14.18 3.28 16.92
C THR A 130 -14.49 1.82 17.30
N GLU A 131 -15.76 1.40 17.28
CA GLU A 131 -16.15 0.01 17.56
C GLU A 131 -15.54 -0.96 16.54
N ILE A 132 -15.56 -0.62 15.24
CA ILE A 132 -15.03 -1.46 14.17
C ILE A 132 -13.51 -1.50 14.19
N THR A 133 -12.86 -0.34 14.28
CA THR A 133 -11.40 -0.20 14.17
C THR A 133 -10.66 -0.42 15.48
N ARG A 134 -11.38 -0.39 16.62
CA ARG A 134 -10.93 -0.44 18.01
C ARG A 134 -10.03 0.74 18.40
N TRP A 135 -9.02 1.04 17.61
CA TRP A 135 -8.01 2.07 17.91
C TRP A 135 -8.17 3.35 17.10
N GLY A 136 -9.00 3.33 16.07
CA GLY A 136 -9.23 4.49 15.20
C GLY A 136 -10.17 5.52 15.82
N LYS A 137 -9.97 6.77 15.41
CA LYS A 137 -10.88 7.89 15.67
C LYS A 137 -11.24 8.53 14.34
N LEU A 138 -12.51 8.82 14.13
CA LEU A 138 -13.01 9.58 13.01
C LEU A 138 -13.27 11.01 13.51
N GLU A 139 -12.49 11.97 13.00
CA GLU A 139 -12.60 13.40 13.29
C GLU A 139 -13.31 14.12 12.17
#